data_b28ca4e7d9a51eefdcf07091c3912592
#
_entry.id   b28ca4e7d9a51eefdcf07091c3912592
#
_cell.length_a   1.000
_cell.length_b   1.000
_cell.length_c   1.000
_cell.angle_alpha   90.00
_cell.angle_beta   90.00
_cell.angle_gamma   90.00
#
_symmetry.space_group_name_H-M   'P 1'
#
loop_
_entity.id
_entity.type
_entity.pdbx_description
1 polymer ?
#
loop_
_entity_poly.entity_id
_entity_poly.type
_entity_poly.pdbx_seq_one_letter_code
_entity_poly.pdbx_strand_id
1 'polypeptide(L)'
;LALLEWVKANLGRSIDLDHEYGSQCVDLVESYLTNFLRMPAWPGNAIDFSRGHYPGWVWVPNTPSNFPIAGDVVVWGGPNVEVGTTAFGHCAIALAASPNTLLVLSQNWPPGSPTLLKLMDYRAVLGWQHRRGG
;
A
#
# COMPACT_ATOMS: atom_id res chain seq x y z
N LEU A 1 -6.02 13.67 10.09
CA LEU A 1 -7.39 13.40 10.57
C LEU A 1 -8.28 12.82 9.48
N ALA A 2 -8.26 13.43 8.28
CA ALA A 2 -9.06 12.93 7.15
C ALA A 2 -8.67 11.49 6.76
N LEU A 3 -7.37 11.19 6.74
CA LEU A 3 -6.90 9.83 6.45
C LEU A 3 -7.41 8.85 7.52
N LEU A 4 -7.33 9.21 8.79
CA LEU A 4 -7.80 8.33 9.87
C LEU A 4 -9.30 8.05 9.76
N GLU A 5 -10.11 9.05 9.39
CA GLU A 5 -11.53 8.86 9.16
C GLU A 5 -11.80 7.89 8.01
N TRP A 6 -11.05 8.03 6.91
CA TRP A 6 -11.17 7.13 5.78
C TRP A 6 -10.76 5.70 6.14
N VAL A 7 -9.69 5.54 6.92
CA VAL A 7 -9.24 4.24 7.43
C VAL A 7 -10.35 3.58 8.25
N LYS A 8 -10.94 4.31 9.20
CA LYS A 8 -12.02 3.80 10.04
C LYS A 8 -13.21 3.35 9.22
N ALA A 9 -13.56 4.12 8.19
CA ALA A 9 -14.70 3.80 7.33
C ALA A 9 -14.48 2.54 6.49
N ASN A 10 -13.24 2.13 6.26
CA ASN A 10 -12.91 1.01 5.39
C ASN A 10 -12.43 -0.24 6.12
N LEU A 11 -12.15 -0.16 7.42
CA LEU A 11 -11.74 -1.35 8.20
C LEU A 11 -12.81 -2.43 8.12
N GLY A 12 -12.38 -3.66 7.86
CA GLY A 12 -13.26 -4.82 7.78
C GLY A 12 -13.98 -4.97 6.45
N ARG A 13 -13.87 -4.01 5.54
CA ARG A 13 -14.50 -4.09 4.22
C ARG A 13 -13.60 -4.81 3.24
N SER A 14 -14.22 -5.46 2.25
CA SER A 14 -13.53 -6.07 1.12
C SER A 14 -13.80 -5.22 -0.10
N ILE A 15 -12.77 -4.50 -0.56
CA ILE A 15 -12.88 -3.56 -1.67
C ILE A 15 -12.47 -4.26 -2.97
N ASP A 16 -13.41 -4.34 -3.91
CA ASP A 16 -13.20 -4.91 -5.24
C ASP A 16 -13.60 -3.84 -6.27
N LEU A 17 -12.67 -2.91 -6.49
CA LEU A 17 -12.96 -1.70 -7.26
C LEU A 17 -13.19 -1.98 -8.75
N ASP A 18 -12.40 -2.90 -9.32
CA ASP A 18 -12.46 -3.23 -10.75
C ASP A 18 -13.37 -4.43 -11.05
N HIS A 19 -13.89 -5.09 -10.02
CA HIS A 19 -14.71 -6.29 -10.12
C HIS A 19 -14.01 -7.45 -10.83
N GLU A 20 -12.68 -7.48 -10.80
CA GLU A 20 -11.85 -8.54 -11.38
C GLU A 20 -10.97 -9.19 -10.33
N TYR A 21 -10.90 -10.53 -10.32
CA TYR A 21 -10.05 -11.31 -9.42
C TYR A 21 -10.33 -11.12 -7.94
N GLY A 22 -11.52 -10.61 -7.58
CA GLY A 22 -11.89 -10.36 -6.18
C GLY A 22 -11.19 -9.14 -5.59
N SER A 23 -11.21 -9.05 -4.26
CA SER A 23 -10.69 -7.89 -3.52
C SER A 23 -9.19 -8.02 -3.31
N GLN A 24 -8.41 -7.40 -4.16
CA GLN A 24 -6.95 -7.45 -4.14
C GLN A 24 -6.34 -6.26 -3.39
N CYS A 25 -5.04 -6.34 -3.09
CA CYS A 25 -4.32 -5.24 -2.44
C CYS A 25 -4.33 -3.96 -3.29
N VAL A 26 -4.26 -4.09 -4.62
CA VAL A 26 -4.31 -2.95 -5.52
C VAL A 26 -5.67 -2.24 -5.48
N ASP A 27 -6.76 -2.97 -5.24
CA ASP A 27 -8.09 -2.37 -5.15
C ASP A 27 -8.18 -1.39 -3.98
N LEU A 28 -7.58 -1.74 -2.84
CA LEU A 28 -7.51 -0.84 -1.70
C LEU A 28 -6.73 0.43 -2.03
N VAL A 29 -5.55 0.27 -2.64
CA VAL A 29 -4.70 1.41 -3.01
C VAL A 29 -5.38 2.28 -4.06
N GLU A 30 -6.00 1.67 -5.08
CA GLU A 30 -6.72 2.43 -6.10
C GLU A 30 -7.91 3.19 -5.53
N SER A 31 -8.64 2.60 -4.59
CA SER A 31 -9.72 3.28 -3.89
C SER A 31 -9.18 4.48 -3.08
N TYR A 32 -8.04 4.31 -2.43
CA TYR A 32 -7.36 5.40 -1.74
C TYR A 32 -7.00 6.53 -2.70
N LEU A 33 -6.38 6.21 -3.83
CA LEU A 33 -5.98 7.20 -4.83
C LEU A 33 -7.18 7.96 -5.41
N THR A 34 -8.20 7.22 -5.86
CA THR A 34 -9.30 7.79 -6.64
C THR A 34 -10.41 8.36 -5.76
N ASN A 35 -10.84 7.62 -4.74
CA ASN A 35 -11.99 8.01 -3.91
C ASN A 35 -11.61 8.94 -2.78
N PHE A 36 -10.44 8.77 -2.18
CA PHE A 36 -10.00 9.61 -1.07
C PHE A 36 -9.17 10.80 -1.55
N LEU A 37 -8.09 10.55 -2.30
CA LEU A 37 -7.18 11.61 -2.75
C LEU A 37 -7.67 12.35 -3.99
N ARG A 38 -8.61 11.78 -4.73
CA ARG A 38 -9.12 12.34 -6.00
C ARG A 38 -8.00 12.48 -7.02
N MET A 39 -7.15 11.49 -7.10
CA MET A 39 -6.02 11.41 -8.03
C MET A 39 -6.21 10.24 -8.99
N PRO A 40 -5.49 10.21 -10.13
CA PRO A 40 -5.58 9.09 -11.06
C PRO A 40 -5.13 7.77 -10.44
N ALA A 41 -5.80 6.67 -10.81
CA ALA A 41 -5.37 5.32 -10.45
C ALA A 41 -4.06 4.97 -11.15
N TRP A 42 -3.31 4.02 -10.57
CA TRP A 42 -2.08 3.52 -11.16
C TRP A 42 -2.33 2.18 -11.84
N PRO A 43 -1.81 1.96 -13.06
CA PRO A 43 -2.00 0.69 -13.75
C PRO A 43 -1.07 -0.40 -13.23
N GLY A 44 -1.48 -1.66 -13.44
CA GLY A 44 -0.63 -2.82 -13.22
C GLY A 44 -0.83 -3.49 -11.87
N ASN A 45 0.12 -4.35 -11.55
CA ASN A 45 0.16 -5.07 -10.28
C ASN A 45 0.88 -4.26 -9.21
N ALA A 46 0.82 -4.72 -7.96
CA ALA A 46 1.44 -4.00 -6.85
C ALA A 46 2.93 -3.71 -7.10
N ILE A 47 3.68 -4.69 -7.60
CA ILE A 47 5.12 -4.51 -7.82
C ILE A 47 5.40 -3.44 -8.87
N ASP A 48 4.49 -3.21 -9.81
CA ASP A 48 4.65 -2.19 -10.84
C ASP A 48 4.63 -0.78 -10.27
N PHE A 49 4.00 -0.60 -9.11
CA PHE A 49 3.97 0.69 -8.42
C PHE A 49 5.36 1.15 -7.96
N SER A 50 6.31 0.24 -7.84
CA SER A 50 7.70 0.59 -7.52
C SER A 50 8.48 1.13 -8.72
N ARG A 51 7.97 0.91 -9.93
CA ARG A 51 8.65 1.27 -11.19
C ARG A 51 8.02 2.45 -11.90
N GLY A 52 6.81 2.84 -11.49
CA GLY A 52 6.06 3.88 -12.18
C GLY A 52 6.47 5.28 -11.75
N HIS A 53 6.34 6.22 -12.67
CA HIS A 53 6.45 7.65 -12.39
C HIS A 53 5.05 8.24 -12.43
N TYR A 54 4.57 8.70 -11.28
CA TYR A 54 3.21 9.20 -11.13
C TYR A 54 3.24 10.68 -10.79
N PRO A 55 2.53 11.53 -11.55
CA PRO A 55 2.48 12.97 -11.25
C PRO A 55 2.01 13.21 -9.81
N GLY A 56 2.77 14.01 -9.08
CA GLY A 56 2.48 14.31 -7.67
C GLY A 56 3.08 13.34 -6.67
N TRP A 57 3.79 12.32 -7.13
CA TRP A 57 4.43 11.32 -6.28
C TRP A 57 5.92 11.21 -6.56
N VAL A 58 6.68 10.79 -5.55
CA VAL A 58 8.11 10.50 -5.68
C VAL A 58 8.40 9.15 -5.05
N TRP A 59 9.16 8.32 -5.77
CA TRP A 59 9.58 7.01 -5.27
C TRP A 59 10.73 7.18 -4.28
N VAL A 60 10.60 6.58 -3.10
CA VAL A 60 11.62 6.55 -2.05
C VAL A 60 12.04 5.09 -1.84
N PRO A 61 13.28 4.72 -2.18
CA PRO A 61 13.72 3.35 -1.96
C PRO A 61 13.90 3.04 -0.48
N ASN A 62 13.69 1.78 -0.11
CA ASN A 62 13.88 1.31 1.26
C ASN A 62 15.38 1.27 1.58
N THR A 63 15.81 2.19 2.42
CA THR A 63 17.18 2.25 2.95
C THR A 63 17.14 2.42 4.46
N PRO A 64 18.22 2.08 5.20
CA PRO A 64 18.22 2.20 6.66
C PRO A 64 17.95 3.61 7.19
N SER A 65 18.17 4.64 6.37
CA SER A 65 17.98 6.04 6.79
C SER A 65 16.57 6.56 6.48
N ASN A 66 15.75 5.80 5.78
CA ASN A 66 14.41 6.23 5.36
C ASN A 66 13.33 5.39 6.02
N PHE A 67 12.18 6.00 6.27
CA PHE A 67 10.94 5.29 6.57
C PHE A 67 9.76 6.12 6.07
N PRO A 68 8.63 5.48 5.75
CA PRO A 68 7.48 6.20 5.19
C PRO A 68 6.75 7.02 6.25
N ILE A 69 5.91 7.93 5.79
CA ILE A 69 4.99 8.68 6.65
C ILE A 69 3.55 8.31 6.31
N ALA A 70 2.62 8.72 7.15
CA ALA A 70 1.20 8.43 6.94
C ALA A 70 0.75 8.92 5.56
N GLY A 71 0.08 8.05 4.82
CA GLY A 71 -0.41 8.33 3.48
C GLY A 71 0.49 7.85 2.36
N ASP A 72 1.72 7.42 2.64
CA ASP A 72 2.60 6.84 1.62
C ASP A 72 2.10 5.47 1.20
N VAL A 73 2.32 5.10 -0.05
CA VAL A 73 1.98 3.78 -0.58
C VAL A 73 3.21 2.90 -0.58
N VAL A 74 3.22 1.91 0.30
CA VAL A 74 4.35 0.99 0.47
C VAL A 74 4.23 -0.17 -0.49
N VAL A 75 5.35 -0.59 -1.08
CA VAL A 75 5.39 -1.68 -2.06
C VAL A 75 6.37 -2.75 -1.60
N TRP A 76 5.90 -3.98 -1.53
CA TRP A 76 6.72 -5.18 -1.26
C TRP A 76 7.03 -5.88 -2.55
N GLY A 77 8.25 -6.41 -2.66
CA GLY A 77 8.63 -7.30 -3.75
C GLY A 77 8.30 -8.74 -3.42
N GLY A 78 8.56 -9.61 -4.37
CA GLY A 78 8.38 -11.04 -4.21
C GLY A 78 8.84 -11.81 -5.45
N PRO A 79 8.74 -13.15 -5.37
CA PRO A 79 8.15 -13.92 -4.28
C PRO A 79 9.03 -13.94 -3.02
N ASN A 80 8.40 -13.89 -1.85
CA ASN A 80 9.08 -14.01 -0.56
C ASN A 80 8.20 -14.86 0.37
N VAL A 81 8.67 -16.06 0.70
CA VAL A 81 7.90 -17.03 1.48
C VAL A 81 7.70 -16.56 2.92
N GLU A 82 8.69 -15.94 3.54
CA GLU A 82 8.59 -15.50 4.93
C GLU A 82 7.53 -14.42 5.11
N VAL A 83 7.45 -13.50 4.17
CA VAL A 83 6.48 -12.39 4.21
C VAL A 83 5.16 -12.79 3.59
N GLY A 84 5.17 -13.76 2.69
CA GLY A 84 3.96 -14.25 2.02
C GLY A 84 3.61 -13.50 0.74
N THR A 85 4.60 -12.89 0.07
CA THR A 85 4.37 -12.21 -1.19
C THR A 85 4.61 -13.11 -2.38
N THR A 86 3.95 -12.78 -3.50
CA THR A 86 4.13 -13.45 -4.79
C THR A 86 4.97 -12.58 -5.73
N ALA A 87 5.18 -13.07 -6.96
CA ALA A 87 5.89 -12.31 -7.99
C ALA A 87 5.17 -10.99 -8.35
N PHE A 88 3.87 -10.87 -8.07
CA PHE A 88 3.11 -9.64 -8.27
C PHE A 88 3.35 -8.59 -7.18
N GLY A 89 4.05 -8.96 -6.11
CA GLY A 89 4.31 -8.08 -4.98
C GLY A 89 3.09 -7.85 -4.10
N HIS A 90 3.19 -6.84 -3.24
CA HIS A 90 2.08 -6.40 -2.40
C HIS A 90 2.17 -4.88 -2.22
N CYS A 91 1.05 -4.23 -1.98
CA CYS A 91 1.01 -2.81 -1.67
C CYS A 91 0.04 -2.54 -0.53
N ALA A 92 0.30 -1.48 0.21
CA ALA A 92 -0.53 -1.07 1.34
C ALA A 92 -0.29 0.41 1.62
N ILE A 93 -1.15 1.00 2.46
CA ILE A 93 -1.08 2.42 2.82
C ILE A 93 -0.42 2.53 4.18
N ALA A 94 0.67 3.30 4.27
CA ALA A 94 1.35 3.54 5.52
C ALA A 94 0.50 4.44 6.43
N LEU A 95 0.42 4.09 7.71
CA LEU A 95 -0.27 4.90 8.71
C LEU A 95 0.69 5.46 9.74
N ALA A 96 1.74 4.71 10.08
CA ALA A 96 2.81 5.14 10.96
C ALA A 96 4.03 4.28 10.70
N ALA A 97 5.21 4.81 10.96
CA ALA A 97 6.44 4.06 10.76
C ALA A 97 7.54 4.53 11.69
N SER A 98 8.49 3.64 11.92
CA SER A 98 9.75 3.92 12.59
C SER A 98 10.85 3.19 11.81
N PRO A 99 12.13 3.32 12.20
CA PRO A 99 13.19 2.60 11.48
C PRO A 99 13.03 1.08 11.43
N ASN A 100 12.32 0.48 12.40
CA ASN A 100 12.20 -0.98 12.51
C ASN A 100 10.80 -1.52 12.34
N THR A 101 9.77 -0.67 12.39
CA THR A 101 8.37 -1.11 12.34
C THR A 101 7.55 -0.23 11.41
N LEU A 102 6.49 -0.82 10.87
CA LEU A 102 5.63 -0.19 9.88
C LEU A 102 4.20 -0.64 10.13
N LEU A 103 3.31 0.32 10.40
CA LEU A 103 1.88 0.07 10.53
C LEU A 103 1.20 0.45 9.23
N VAL A 104 0.48 -0.49 8.63
CA VAL A 104 -0.18 -0.29 7.33
C VAL A 104 -1.65 -0.67 7.39
N LEU A 105 -2.42 -0.07 6.49
CA LEU A 105 -3.75 -0.53 6.11
C LEU A 105 -3.58 -1.42 4.89
N SER A 106 -4.01 -2.67 4.97
CA SER A 106 -3.74 -3.70 3.97
C SER A 106 -4.98 -4.53 3.68
N GLN A 107 -5.06 -5.10 2.48
CA GLN A 107 -6.15 -5.97 2.05
C GLN A 107 -5.57 -7.18 1.32
N ASN A 108 -6.26 -8.33 1.43
CA ASN A 108 -5.88 -9.59 0.77
C ASN A 108 -4.51 -10.12 1.23
N TRP A 109 -4.14 -9.82 2.45
CA TRP A 109 -2.90 -10.30 3.06
C TRP A 109 -3.15 -10.63 4.54
N PRO A 110 -3.34 -11.91 4.87
CA PRO A 110 -3.28 -13.11 4.00
C PRO A 110 -4.37 -13.12 2.94
N PRO A 111 -4.22 -13.99 1.91
CA PRO A 111 -5.19 -14.05 0.82
C PRO A 111 -6.64 -14.20 1.31
N GLY A 112 -7.53 -13.39 0.75
CA GLY A 112 -8.94 -13.38 1.10
C GLY A 112 -9.30 -12.49 2.29
N SER A 113 -8.31 -11.92 2.98
CA SER A 113 -8.62 -11.05 4.14
C SER A 113 -9.21 -9.71 3.70
N PRO A 114 -10.13 -9.16 4.51
CA PRO A 114 -10.63 -7.81 4.28
C PRO A 114 -9.57 -6.76 4.60
N THR A 115 -9.93 -5.50 4.52
CA THR A 115 -9.06 -4.38 4.90
C THR A 115 -8.79 -4.43 6.40
N LEU A 116 -7.51 -4.54 6.75
CA LEU A 116 -7.05 -4.70 8.13
C LEU A 116 -5.85 -3.80 8.42
N LEU A 117 -5.66 -3.47 9.68
CA LEU A 117 -4.41 -2.91 10.17
C LEU A 117 -3.38 -4.04 10.32
N LYS A 118 -2.15 -3.78 9.92
CA LYS A 118 -1.08 -4.76 10.01
C LYS A 118 0.22 -4.11 10.45
N LEU A 119 0.84 -4.67 11.48
CA LEU A 119 2.15 -4.21 11.96
C LEU A 119 3.22 -5.11 11.35
N MET A 120 4.16 -4.50 10.63
CA MET A 120 5.15 -5.20 9.83
C MET A 120 6.55 -4.70 10.17
N ASP A 121 7.55 -5.46 9.74
CA ASP A 121 8.92 -4.98 9.59
C ASP A 121 9.18 -4.64 8.12
N TYR A 122 10.44 -4.43 7.75
CA TYR A 122 10.78 -3.98 6.39
C TYR A 122 11.25 -5.11 5.47
N ARG A 123 11.09 -6.37 5.86
CA ARG A 123 11.46 -7.50 4.98
C ARG A 123 10.66 -7.44 3.69
N ALA A 124 11.35 -7.60 2.57
CA ALA A 124 10.81 -7.54 1.22
C ALA A 124 10.25 -6.18 0.80
N VAL A 125 10.29 -5.16 1.63
CA VAL A 125 9.86 -3.82 1.24
C VAL A 125 10.86 -3.25 0.23
N LEU A 126 10.36 -2.89 -0.97
CA LEU A 126 11.17 -2.24 -2.00
C LEU A 126 11.33 -0.74 -1.73
N GLY A 127 10.28 -0.12 -1.24
CA GLY A 127 10.20 1.31 -0.96
C GLY A 127 8.76 1.76 -0.91
N TRP A 128 8.54 3.04 -1.14
CA TRP A 128 7.19 3.62 -1.10
C TRP A 128 7.08 4.81 -2.03
N GLN A 129 5.85 5.05 -2.51
CA GLN A 129 5.51 6.26 -3.23
C GLN A 129 5.07 7.31 -2.20
N HIS A 130 5.75 8.44 -2.18
CA HIS A 130 5.47 9.56 -1.29
C HIS A 130 4.77 10.67 -2.07
N ARG A 131 3.62 11.15 -1.56
CA ARG A 131 2.86 12.20 -2.21
C ARG A 131 3.51 13.56 -1.95
N ARG A 132 3.86 14.27 -3.01
CA ARG A 132 4.45 15.61 -2.92
C ARG A 132 3.41 16.61 -2.44
N GLY A 133 3.80 17.46 -1.50
CA GLY A 133 2.93 18.51 -0.99
C GLY A 133 1.79 18.00 -0.13
N GLY A 134 1.81 16.70 0.16
CA GLY A 134 0.79 16.07 1.01
C GLY A 134 1.31 15.65 2.35
#